data_338ce0cc6d4454873baeba5ab559dd86
#
_entry.id   338ce0cc6d4454873baeba5ab559dd86
#
_cell.length_a   1.000
_cell.length_b   1.000
_cell.length_c   1.000
_cell.angle_alpha   90.00
_cell.angle_beta   90.00
_cell.angle_gamma   90.00
#
_symmetry.space_group_name_H-M   'P 1'
#
loop_
_entity.id
_entity.type
_entity.pdbx_description
1 polymer ?
#
loop_
_entity_poly.entity_id
_entity_poly.type
_entity_poly.pdbx_seq_one_letter_code
_entity_poly.pdbx_strand_id
1 'polypeptide(L)'
;MIRKVVVERTFFMDQNTLNKLTNLANNDTKGSRQAFKTVVIKLGVKPVEHFPKVKGKDGKTQKDENGNDVRSKVSDGYTYTFSEFETSKIVKVVLDKLYDIKVMNAYLISGYGYDIRSGNMIFIDKDVRLETYK
;
A
#
# COMPACT_ATOMS: atom_id res chain seq x y z
N MET A 1 -36.35 -12.25 8.91
CA MET A 1 -35.96 -12.43 7.95
C MET A 1 -35.62 -11.31 7.02
N ILE A 2 -35.39 -10.18 7.57
CA ILE A 2 -34.90 -9.03 6.85
C ILE A 2 -33.58 -9.32 6.13
N ARG A 3 -32.71 -10.09 6.77
CA ARG A 3 -31.43 -10.46 6.17
C ARG A 3 -31.57 -11.25 4.88
N LYS A 4 -32.54 -12.16 4.84
CA LYS A 4 -32.79 -12.96 3.65
C LYS A 4 -33.18 -12.08 2.47
N VAL A 5 -33.99 -11.08 2.74
CA VAL A 5 -34.41 -10.12 1.69
C VAL A 5 -33.22 -9.35 1.16
N VAL A 6 -32.32 -8.91 2.02
CA VAL A 6 -31.12 -8.18 1.60
C VAL A 6 -30.22 -9.05 0.74
N VAL A 7 -30.04 -10.32 1.09
CA VAL A 7 -29.23 -11.26 0.32
C VAL A 7 -29.87 -11.47 -1.07
N GLU A 8 -31.18 -11.64 -1.13
CA GLU A 8 -31.89 -11.82 -2.38
C GLU A 8 -31.71 -10.63 -3.32
N ARG A 9 -31.74 -9.41 -2.78
CA ARG A 9 -31.52 -8.22 -3.59
C ARG A 9 -30.14 -8.21 -4.22
N THR A 10 -29.15 -8.74 -3.53
CA THR A 10 -27.80 -8.81 -4.05
C THR A 10 -27.73 -9.70 -5.29
N PHE A 11 -28.53 -10.76 -5.34
CA PHE A 11 -28.56 -11.67 -6.48
C PHE A 11 -29.23 -11.07 -7.72
N PHE A 12 -30.05 -10.03 -7.55
CA PHE A 12 -30.76 -9.41 -8.65
C PHE A 12 -30.05 -8.18 -9.21
N MET A 13 -28.82 -7.98 -8.83
CA MET A 13 -28.00 -6.92 -9.38
C MET A 13 -27.74 -7.22 -10.88
N ASP A 14 -27.96 -6.24 -11.74
CA ASP A 14 -27.72 -6.42 -13.16
C ASP A 14 -26.21 -6.48 -13.47
N GLN A 15 -25.87 -6.96 -14.65
CA GLN A 15 -24.50 -7.15 -15.06
C GLN A 15 -23.73 -5.84 -15.14
N ASN A 16 -24.35 -4.77 -15.57
CA ASN A 16 -23.71 -3.46 -15.67
C ASN A 16 -23.34 -2.91 -14.31
N THR A 17 -24.24 -3.03 -13.33
CA THR A 17 -23.96 -2.61 -11.96
C THR A 17 -22.84 -3.45 -11.35
N LEU A 18 -22.88 -4.75 -11.58
CA LEU A 18 -21.82 -5.65 -11.10
C LEU A 18 -20.48 -5.31 -11.70
N ASN A 19 -20.42 -5.01 -12.99
CA ASN A 19 -19.18 -4.61 -13.66
C ASN A 19 -18.64 -3.30 -13.10
N LYS A 20 -19.50 -2.33 -12.82
CA LYS A 20 -19.09 -1.07 -12.21
C LYS A 20 -18.49 -1.29 -10.81
N LEU A 21 -19.15 -2.11 -10.01
CA LEU A 21 -18.66 -2.42 -8.66
C LEU A 21 -17.33 -3.17 -8.71
N THR A 22 -17.19 -4.11 -9.64
CA THR A 22 -15.95 -4.85 -9.82
C THR A 22 -14.81 -3.92 -10.23
N ASN A 23 -15.09 -2.99 -11.15
CA ASN A 23 -14.08 -2.01 -11.56
C ASN A 23 -13.68 -1.07 -10.44
N LEU A 24 -14.66 -0.61 -9.64
CA LEU A 24 -14.37 0.22 -8.47
C LEU A 24 -13.51 -0.53 -7.44
N ALA A 25 -13.84 -1.79 -7.17
CA ALA A 25 -13.07 -2.61 -6.24
C ALA A 25 -11.64 -2.81 -6.74
N ASN A 26 -11.45 -3.07 -8.04
CA ASN A 26 -10.13 -3.23 -8.62
C ASN A 26 -9.33 -1.94 -8.59
N ASN A 27 -9.97 -0.81 -8.86
CA ASN A 27 -9.32 0.50 -8.80
C ASN A 27 -8.96 0.88 -7.36
N ASP A 28 -9.81 0.51 -6.39
CA ASP A 28 -9.58 0.79 -4.99
C ASP A 28 -8.51 -0.11 -4.36
N THR A 29 -8.11 -1.18 -5.03
CA THR A 29 -7.03 -2.06 -4.56
C THR A 29 -5.74 -1.27 -4.40
N LYS A 30 -5.49 -0.36 -5.34
CA LYS A 30 -4.35 0.54 -5.29
C LYS A 30 -4.80 1.88 -5.87
N GLY A 31 -5.25 2.76 -4.99
CA GLY A 31 -5.71 4.08 -5.38
C GLY A 31 -4.61 4.96 -5.95
N SER A 32 -4.97 6.18 -6.29
CA SER A 32 -4.00 7.19 -6.72
C SER A 32 -3.03 7.52 -5.62
N ARG A 33 -1.85 7.96 -6.00
CA ARG A 33 -0.85 8.41 -5.02
C ARG A 33 -1.40 9.61 -4.26
N GLN A 34 -1.30 9.55 -2.94
CA GLN A 34 -1.83 10.58 -2.05
C GLN A 34 -0.89 10.83 -0.90
N ALA A 35 -1.08 11.96 -0.22
CA ALA A 35 -0.29 12.33 0.93
C ALA A 35 -0.76 11.59 2.18
N PHE A 36 0.19 11.11 2.97
CA PHE A 36 -0.06 10.49 4.26
C PHE A 36 0.74 11.21 5.35
N LYS A 37 0.16 11.26 6.53
CA LYS A 37 0.84 11.70 7.74
C LYS A 37 0.22 10.95 8.90
N THR A 38 0.98 10.06 9.51
CA THR A 38 0.44 9.15 10.52
C THR A 38 1.47 8.77 11.56
N VAL A 39 0.98 8.47 12.76
CA VAL A 39 1.80 7.96 13.86
C VAL A 39 1.83 6.44 13.76
N VAL A 40 3.03 5.88 13.77
CA VAL A 40 3.25 4.46 13.60
C VAL A 40 4.19 3.91 14.67
N ILE A 41 4.09 2.60 14.87
CA ILE A 41 4.96 1.85 15.79
C ILE A 41 5.85 0.94 14.95
N LYS A 42 7.15 0.95 15.20
CA LYS A 42 8.08 0.09 14.47
C LYS A 42 7.88 -1.37 14.88
N LEU A 43 7.62 -2.22 13.88
CA LEU A 43 7.54 -3.66 14.08
C LEU A 43 8.91 -4.32 13.95
N GLY A 44 9.02 -5.55 14.46
CA GLY A 44 10.28 -6.29 14.45
C GLY A 44 10.65 -6.90 13.10
N VAL A 45 10.04 -6.45 12.03
CA VAL A 45 10.35 -6.92 10.67
C VAL A 45 11.64 -6.26 10.19
N LYS A 46 12.60 -7.06 9.71
CA LYS A 46 13.85 -6.53 9.18
C LYS A 46 13.60 -5.74 7.90
N PRO A 47 14.33 -4.64 7.68
CA PRO A 47 14.20 -3.91 6.43
C PRO A 47 14.65 -4.77 5.25
N VAL A 48 13.94 -4.61 4.13
CA VAL A 48 14.20 -5.37 2.90
C VAL A 48 14.52 -4.38 1.80
N GLU A 49 15.56 -4.66 1.02
CA GLU A 49 15.88 -3.81 -0.13
C GLU A 49 14.67 -3.70 -1.06
N HIS A 50 14.42 -2.48 -1.49
CA HIS A 50 13.33 -2.18 -2.40
C HIS A 50 13.87 -1.98 -3.82
N PHE A 51 13.27 -2.69 -4.77
CA PHE A 51 13.59 -2.57 -6.18
C PHE A 51 12.35 -2.04 -6.90
N PRO A 52 12.40 -0.83 -7.45
CA PRO A 52 11.22 -0.25 -8.06
C PRO A 52 10.81 -0.98 -9.32
N LYS A 53 9.54 -0.83 -9.69
CA LYS A 53 9.01 -1.41 -10.93
C LYS A 53 9.55 -0.61 -12.11
N VAL A 54 9.91 -1.35 -13.17
CA VAL A 54 10.37 -0.73 -14.42
C VAL A 54 9.16 -0.27 -15.23
N LYS A 55 9.20 0.97 -15.69
CA LYS A 55 8.15 1.52 -16.54
C LYS A 55 8.54 1.34 -18.01
N GLY A 56 7.57 0.94 -18.83
CA GLY A 56 7.73 0.88 -20.27
C GLY A 56 7.59 2.26 -20.91
N LYS A 57 7.74 2.32 -22.22
CA LYS A 57 7.64 3.58 -22.99
C LYS A 57 6.26 4.23 -22.87
N ASP A 58 5.24 3.42 -22.61
CA ASP A 58 3.85 3.88 -22.43
C ASP A 58 3.57 4.38 -21.01
N GLY A 59 4.55 4.40 -20.13
CA GLY A 59 4.39 4.81 -18.73
C GLY A 59 3.80 3.76 -17.83
N LYS A 60 3.43 2.60 -18.36
CA LYS A 60 2.88 1.49 -17.59
C LYS A 60 3.98 0.57 -17.11
N THR A 61 3.73 -0.13 -16.00
CA THR A 61 4.68 -1.12 -15.48
C THR A 61 4.95 -2.19 -16.52
N GLN A 62 6.22 -2.45 -16.78
CA GLN A 62 6.64 -3.49 -17.72
C GLN A 62 6.38 -4.86 -17.14
N LYS A 63 5.90 -5.80 -17.97
CA LYS A 63 5.64 -7.18 -17.57
C LYS A 63 6.63 -8.13 -18.25
N ASP A 64 6.98 -9.20 -17.54
CA ASP A 64 7.79 -10.27 -18.11
C ASP A 64 6.91 -11.31 -18.85
N GLU A 65 7.52 -12.38 -19.32
CA GLU A 65 6.83 -13.44 -20.07
C GLU A 65 5.71 -14.11 -19.25
N ASN A 66 5.86 -14.15 -17.94
CA ASN A 66 4.88 -14.77 -17.02
C ASN A 66 3.82 -13.80 -16.52
N GLY A 67 3.83 -12.55 -16.99
CA GLY A 67 2.88 -11.53 -16.57
C GLY A 67 3.24 -10.86 -15.25
N ASN A 68 4.42 -11.11 -14.71
CA ASN A 68 4.89 -10.50 -13.47
C ASN A 68 5.52 -9.14 -13.75
N ASP A 69 5.44 -8.23 -12.77
CA ASP A 69 6.08 -6.93 -12.87
C ASP A 69 7.60 -7.06 -12.93
N VAL A 70 8.20 -6.37 -13.89
CA VAL A 70 9.66 -6.30 -14.00
C VAL A 70 10.18 -5.32 -12.97
N ARG A 71 11.16 -5.74 -12.18
CA ARG A 71 11.80 -4.89 -11.17
C ARG A 71 13.16 -4.41 -11.65
N SER A 72 13.53 -3.21 -11.26
CA SER A 72 14.87 -2.68 -11.50
C SER A 72 15.91 -3.55 -10.79
N LYS A 73 17.09 -3.67 -11.38
CA LYS A 73 18.24 -4.34 -10.75
C LYS A 73 18.92 -3.45 -9.72
N VAL A 74 18.61 -2.16 -9.73
CA VAL A 74 19.19 -1.18 -8.81
C VAL A 74 18.16 -0.86 -7.74
N SER A 75 18.55 -1.00 -6.48
CA SER A 75 17.71 -0.67 -5.33
C SER A 75 17.61 0.85 -5.18
N ASP A 76 16.43 1.34 -4.82
CA ASP A 76 16.21 2.74 -4.47
C ASP A 76 16.13 2.97 -2.97
N GLY A 77 16.34 1.94 -2.19
CA GLY A 77 16.33 2.04 -0.74
C GLY A 77 15.88 0.77 -0.05
N TYR A 78 15.29 0.92 1.12
CA TYR A 78 14.87 -0.21 1.96
C TYR A 78 13.43 0.00 2.42
N THR A 79 12.66 -1.07 2.41
CA THR A 79 11.29 -1.08 2.91
C THR A 79 11.28 -1.43 4.38
N TYR A 80 10.73 -0.55 5.20
CA TYR A 80 10.52 -0.74 6.63
C TYR A 80 9.04 -1.00 6.89
N THR A 81 8.76 -1.82 7.90
CA THR A 81 7.39 -2.20 8.24
C THR A 81 7.01 -1.64 9.61
N PHE A 82 5.90 -0.93 9.64
CA PHE A 82 5.32 -0.32 10.83
C PHE A 82 3.86 -0.72 10.98
N SER A 83 3.29 -0.46 12.14
CA SER A 83 1.86 -0.55 12.37
C SER A 83 1.32 0.84 12.68
N GLU A 84 0.25 1.25 12.02
CA GLU A 84 -0.42 2.52 12.33
C GLU A 84 -1.02 2.45 13.73
N PHE A 85 -0.79 3.48 14.52
CA PHE A 85 -1.11 3.46 15.95
C PHE A 85 -2.59 3.21 16.25
N GLU A 86 -3.49 3.92 15.55
CA GLU A 86 -4.91 3.83 15.84
C GLU A 86 -5.60 2.62 15.22
N THR A 87 -5.22 2.25 14.01
CA THR A 87 -5.95 1.28 13.20
C THR A 87 -5.26 -0.08 13.13
N SER A 88 -3.99 -0.15 13.53
CA SER A 88 -3.14 -1.33 13.36
C SER A 88 -2.91 -1.74 11.91
N LYS A 89 -3.25 -0.89 10.94
CA LYS A 89 -2.90 -1.12 9.55
C LYS A 89 -1.39 -1.27 9.41
N ILE A 90 -0.97 -2.14 8.52
CA ILE A 90 0.44 -2.24 8.17
C ILE A 90 0.82 -1.03 7.32
N VAL A 91 1.91 -0.36 7.70
CA VAL A 91 2.45 0.77 6.95
C VAL A 91 3.85 0.39 6.49
N LYS A 92 4.03 0.25 5.19
CA LYS A 92 5.35 0.00 4.61
C LYS A 92 5.89 1.29 4.02
N VAL A 93 7.14 1.58 4.32
CA VAL A 93 7.77 2.84 3.96
C VAL A 93 9.12 2.56 3.33
N VAL A 94 9.37 3.15 2.17
CA VAL A 94 10.67 3.04 1.50
C VAL A 94 11.54 4.20 1.93
N LEU A 95 12.64 3.89 2.59
CA LEU A 95 13.65 4.88 3.00
C LEU A 95 14.89 4.72 2.13
N ASP A 96 15.61 5.81 1.91
CA ASP A 96 16.75 5.85 0.97
C ASP A 96 17.96 5.05 1.42
N LYS A 97 18.07 4.77 2.72
CA LYS A 97 19.18 4.02 3.31
C LYS A 97 18.73 3.34 4.60
N LEU A 98 19.64 2.59 5.22
CA LEU A 98 19.37 1.99 6.51
C LEU A 98 19.47 3.05 7.62
N TYR A 99 18.45 3.06 8.48
CA TYR A 99 18.37 3.94 9.66
C TYR A 99 18.24 3.11 10.92
N ASP A 100 18.72 3.66 12.02
CA ASP A 100 18.55 3.03 13.32
C ASP A 100 17.16 3.34 13.87
N ILE A 101 16.19 2.51 13.48
CA ILE A 101 14.80 2.67 13.88
C ILE A 101 14.48 1.61 14.93
N LYS A 102 14.12 2.08 16.12
CA LYS A 102 13.92 1.19 17.27
C LYS A 102 12.57 0.50 17.23
N VAL A 103 12.57 -0.80 17.45
CA VAL A 103 11.34 -1.61 17.53
C VAL A 103 10.50 -1.13 18.70
N MET A 104 9.17 -1.08 18.50
CA MET A 104 8.15 -0.65 19.47
C MET A 104 8.17 0.83 19.81
N ASN A 105 9.08 1.60 19.23
CA ASN A 105 9.05 3.06 19.39
C ASN A 105 8.08 3.67 18.38
N ALA A 106 7.53 4.82 18.74
CA ALA A 106 6.58 5.56 17.89
C ALA A 106 7.31 6.58 17.02
N TYR A 107 6.84 6.68 15.81
CA TYR A 107 7.38 7.63 14.83
C TYR A 107 6.24 8.33 14.10
N LEU A 108 6.49 9.55 13.68
CA LEU A 108 5.60 10.27 12.78
C LEU A 108 6.17 10.10 11.36
N ILE A 109 5.37 9.50 10.49
CA ILE A 109 5.75 9.31 9.10
C ILE A 109 4.85 10.16 8.22
N SER A 110 5.47 10.85 7.27
CA SER A 110 4.74 11.57 6.23
C SER A 110 5.40 11.29 4.89
N GLY A 111 4.62 11.42 3.83
CA GLY A 111 5.08 11.19 2.47
C GLY A 111 3.91 10.88 1.56
N TYR A 112 4.23 10.50 0.35
CA TYR A 112 3.23 10.16 -0.66
C TYR A 112 3.30 8.68 -0.97
N GLY A 113 2.14 8.09 -1.16
CA GLY A 113 2.04 6.68 -1.45
C GLY A 113 0.63 6.25 -1.73
N TYR A 114 0.31 5.02 -1.38
CA TYR A 114 -0.94 4.37 -1.76
C TYR A 114 -1.60 3.70 -0.56
N ASP A 115 -2.92 3.79 -0.51
CA ASP A 115 -3.72 2.99 0.40
C ASP A 115 -4.12 1.70 -0.34
N ILE A 116 -3.53 0.59 0.06
CA ILE A 116 -3.77 -0.71 -0.57
C ILE A 116 -4.83 -1.43 0.25
N ARG A 117 -6.09 -1.15 -0.05
CA ARG A 117 -7.24 -1.63 0.72
C ARG A 117 -7.36 -3.13 0.76
N SER A 118 -7.07 -3.81 -0.33
CA SER A 118 -7.12 -5.27 -0.39
C SER A 118 -6.16 -5.95 0.59
N GLY A 119 -5.02 -5.31 0.88
CA GLY A 119 -4.04 -5.81 1.83
C GLY A 119 -4.13 -5.17 3.21
N ASN A 120 -5.08 -4.27 3.42
CA ASN A 120 -5.20 -3.47 4.64
C ASN A 120 -3.85 -2.83 5.00
N MET A 121 -3.23 -2.20 4.01
CA MET A 121 -1.87 -1.70 4.10
C MET A 121 -1.74 -0.32 3.45
N ILE A 122 -0.86 0.50 4.02
CA ILE A 122 -0.45 1.77 3.42
C ILE A 122 0.99 1.60 2.96
N PHE A 123 1.30 2.03 1.75
CA PHE A 123 2.63 2.00 1.19
C PHE A 123 3.09 3.40 0.83
N ILE A 124 4.15 3.89 1.48
CA ILE A 124 4.66 5.25 1.32
C ILE A 124 6.06 5.17 0.71
N ASP A 125 6.23 5.70 -0.50
CA ASP A 125 7.46 5.51 -1.27
C ASP A 125 8.07 6.81 -1.83
N LYS A 126 7.45 7.96 -1.60
CA LYS A 126 7.93 9.23 -2.17
C LYS A 126 7.92 10.35 -1.14
N ASP A 127 9.00 11.13 -1.11
CA ASP A 127 9.16 12.29 -0.23
C ASP A 127 8.93 11.93 1.24
N VAL A 128 9.47 10.78 1.63
CA VAL A 128 9.25 10.23 2.97
C VAL A 128 10.02 11.02 4.01
N ARG A 129 9.33 11.37 5.09
CA ARG A 129 9.93 11.97 6.29
C ARG A 129 9.60 11.11 7.49
N LEU A 130 10.61 10.87 8.30
CA LEU A 130 10.50 10.07 9.52
C LEU A 130 10.98 10.90 10.68
N GLU A 131 10.12 11.08 11.69
CA GLU A 131 10.45 11.81 12.90
C GLU A 131 10.09 10.98 14.12
N THR A 132 10.90 11.10 15.18
CA THR A 132 10.55 10.48 16.45
C THR A 132 9.29 11.14 17.00
N TYR A 133 8.31 10.35 17.38
CA TYR A 133 7.09 10.86 17.98
C TYR A 133 7.22 10.85 19.50
N LYS A 134 7.06 12.01 20.08
CA LYS A 134 7.17 12.17 21.54
C LYS A 134 5.86 12.58 22.17
#